data_722481b2d46ccbd934a0ed7b96e5a6e7
#
_entry.id   722481b2d46ccbd934a0ed7b96e5a6e7
#
_cell.length_a   1.000
_cell.length_b   1.000
_cell.length_c   1.000
_cell.angle_alpha   90.00
_cell.angle_beta   90.00
_cell.angle_gamma   90.00
#
_symmetry.space_group_name_H-M   'P 1'
#
loop_
_entity.id
_entity.type
_entity.pdbx_description
1 polymer ?
#
loop_
_entity_poly.entity_id
_entity_poly.type
_entity_poly.pdbx_seq_one_letter_code
_entity_poly.pdbx_strand_id
1 'polypeptide(L)'
;LIMKKLFLPLLLLVAVSARAAENPVTTIEGGQVQGVLADDHPDVFVYRGIPYAAPPIRENRWREPQPVVPWKGVKICDTFGRPSFQAIQYTGGYYTEWGYGKEAAFSEDCLYLNVWTKAPGQVNKKLPVALWIHGGGYREGFGSEPEFDGQEWGAKDVVLVSINYRLGIFGFLCHPALAEESPNKVSGNYGILDQIEALKWIKKNIAQFGGDPNNVTIFGQSAGGGSVRTLCESPLARGLFHKAVIMSAQGLSIPNPNGGGMM
;
A
#
# COMPACT_ATOMS: atom_id res chain seq x y z
N LEU A 1 70.74 -8.40 41.20
CA LEU A 1 69.79 -7.32 40.69
C LEU A 1 68.91 -7.91 39.56
N ILE A 2 67.73 -8.30 39.93
CA ILE A 2 66.74 -8.94 38.95
C ILE A 2 65.82 -7.88 38.44
N MET A 3 65.97 -7.52 37.16
CA MET A 3 65.01 -6.67 36.45
C MET A 3 63.78 -7.46 36.03
N LYS A 4 62.65 -7.19 36.68
CA LYS A 4 61.32 -7.67 36.20
C LYS A 4 60.88 -6.84 34.99
N LYS A 5 60.80 -7.47 33.81
CA LYS A 5 60.17 -6.87 32.63
C LYS A 5 58.66 -6.92 32.81
N LEU A 6 58.08 -5.72 32.93
CA LEU A 6 56.63 -5.52 32.94
C LEU A 6 56.11 -5.62 31.49
N PHE A 7 55.39 -6.69 31.15
CA PHE A 7 54.63 -6.75 29.90
C PHE A 7 53.28 -6.06 30.10
N LEU A 8 53.09 -4.92 29.47
CA LEU A 8 51.77 -4.25 29.40
C LEU A 8 51.05 -4.78 28.18
N PRO A 9 49.86 -5.44 28.31
CA PRO A 9 49.10 -5.84 27.15
C PRO A 9 48.42 -4.61 26.54
N LEU A 10 48.77 -4.31 25.31
CA LEU A 10 48.10 -3.29 24.48
C LEU A 10 46.70 -3.82 24.10
N LEU A 11 45.67 -3.37 24.82
CA LEU A 11 44.27 -3.64 24.45
C LEU A 11 43.93 -2.79 23.22
N LEU A 12 43.88 -3.43 22.05
CA LEU A 12 43.38 -2.79 20.82
C LEU A 12 41.84 -2.70 20.95
N LEU A 13 41.34 -1.54 21.33
CA LEU A 13 39.89 -1.21 21.23
C LEU A 13 39.58 -1.08 19.75
N VAL A 14 38.99 -2.10 19.13
CA VAL A 14 38.34 -2.00 17.85
C VAL A 14 36.99 -1.28 18.09
N ALA A 15 36.98 0.01 17.88
CA ALA A 15 35.74 0.76 17.84
C ALA A 15 34.98 0.34 16.57
N VAL A 16 34.04 -0.60 16.72
CA VAL A 16 32.99 -0.85 15.71
C VAL A 16 32.08 0.37 15.76
N SER A 17 32.35 1.36 14.90
CA SER A 17 31.39 2.42 14.66
C SER A 17 30.16 1.77 13.99
N ALA A 18 29.10 1.56 14.76
CA ALA A 18 27.79 1.28 14.21
C ALA A 18 27.38 2.49 13.36
N ARG A 19 27.56 2.38 12.05
CA ARG A 19 27.06 3.37 11.11
C ARG A 19 25.54 3.27 11.21
N ALA A 20 24.89 4.34 11.67
CA ALA A 20 23.43 4.44 11.60
C ALA A 20 23.05 4.18 10.13
N ALA A 21 22.16 3.23 9.91
CA ALA A 21 21.70 2.91 8.56
C ALA A 21 21.11 4.20 7.96
N GLU A 22 21.71 4.69 6.89
CA GLU A 22 21.16 5.84 6.17
C GLU A 22 19.79 5.43 5.62
N ASN A 23 18.80 6.31 5.76
CA ASN A 23 17.47 6.11 5.21
C ASN A 23 17.55 5.88 3.69
N PRO A 24 17.08 4.76 3.17
CA PRO A 24 17.30 4.39 1.78
C PRO A 24 16.50 5.25 0.82
N VAL A 25 17.18 5.75 -0.20
CA VAL A 25 16.56 6.46 -1.33
C VAL A 25 16.40 5.49 -2.50
N THR A 26 15.20 5.46 -3.07
CA THR A 26 14.82 4.57 -4.17
C THR A 26 14.21 5.38 -5.30
N THR A 27 14.56 5.06 -6.54
CA THR A 27 13.98 5.73 -7.73
C THR A 27 12.82 4.90 -8.27
N ILE A 28 11.68 5.54 -8.43
CA ILE A 28 10.44 4.94 -8.94
C ILE A 28 9.84 5.82 -10.06
N GLU A 29 8.74 5.34 -10.66
CA GLU A 29 7.94 6.20 -11.54
C GLU A 29 7.45 7.44 -10.77
N GLY A 30 7.70 8.61 -11.32
CA GLY A 30 7.38 9.90 -10.71
C GLY A 30 8.57 10.60 -10.03
N GLY A 31 9.56 9.89 -9.48
CA GLY A 31 10.73 10.52 -8.86
C GLY A 31 11.44 9.65 -7.82
N GLN A 32 12.20 10.29 -6.95
CA GLN A 32 12.90 9.61 -5.86
C GLN A 32 12.08 9.64 -4.57
N VAL A 33 12.11 8.55 -3.82
CA VAL A 33 11.48 8.41 -2.52
C VAL A 33 12.48 7.94 -1.48
N GLN A 34 12.37 8.45 -0.26
CA GLN A 34 13.17 8.03 0.88
C GLN A 34 12.27 7.39 1.92
N GLY A 35 12.57 6.15 2.30
CA GLY A 35 11.92 5.46 3.40
C GLY A 35 12.53 5.79 4.75
N VAL A 36 11.95 5.25 5.81
CA VAL A 36 12.46 5.29 7.17
C VAL A 36 12.53 3.89 7.76
N LEU A 37 13.27 3.69 8.83
CA LEU A 37 13.22 2.43 9.58
C LEU A 37 11.83 2.21 10.18
N ALA A 38 11.37 0.98 10.21
CA ALA A 38 10.18 0.59 10.94
C ALA A 38 10.43 0.66 12.46
N ASP A 39 9.36 0.88 13.23
CA ASP A 39 9.51 1.21 14.66
C ASP A 39 10.02 0.02 15.49
N ASP A 40 9.56 -1.21 15.19
CA ASP A 40 9.87 -2.41 16.00
C ASP A 40 10.88 -3.37 15.32
N HIS A 41 11.25 -3.12 14.07
CA HIS A 41 12.16 -3.97 13.29
C HIS A 41 13.31 -3.15 12.68
N PRO A 42 14.51 -3.21 13.26
CA PRO A 42 15.65 -2.35 12.87
C PRO A 42 16.26 -2.67 11.50
N ASP A 43 15.80 -3.72 10.84
CA ASP A 43 16.22 -4.13 9.49
C ASP A 43 15.09 -4.00 8.43
N VAL A 44 13.91 -3.55 8.84
CA VAL A 44 12.78 -3.28 7.96
C VAL A 44 12.67 -1.79 7.70
N PHE A 45 12.53 -1.43 6.45
CA PHE A 45 12.25 -0.05 6.02
C PHE A 45 10.80 0.08 5.59
N VAL A 46 10.19 1.21 5.90
CA VAL A 46 8.85 1.57 5.45
C VAL A 46 8.87 2.86 4.65
N TYR A 47 8.14 2.84 3.55
CA TYR A 47 7.86 3.99 2.70
C TYR A 47 6.38 4.29 2.80
N ARG A 48 6.02 5.33 3.56
CA ARG A 48 4.64 5.72 3.82
C ARG A 48 4.18 6.78 2.83
N GLY A 49 3.00 6.65 2.25
CA GLY A 49 2.37 7.69 1.43
C GLY A 49 3.02 7.93 0.06
N ILE A 50 3.43 6.88 -0.63
CA ILE A 50 3.87 6.99 -2.03
C ILE A 50 2.65 7.21 -2.93
N PRO A 51 2.58 8.29 -3.74
CA PRO A 51 1.49 8.45 -4.70
C PRO A 51 1.64 7.42 -5.84
N TYR A 52 0.57 6.71 -6.17
CA TYR A 52 0.55 5.75 -7.28
C TYR A 52 -0.28 6.23 -8.47
N ALA A 53 -0.99 7.33 -8.32
CA ALA A 53 -1.72 8.04 -9.37
C ALA A 53 -1.79 9.53 -9.05
N ALA A 54 -2.21 10.34 -10.02
CA ALA A 54 -2.52 11.74 -9.80
C ALA A 54 -3.70 11.90 -8.82
N PRO A 55 -3.75 12.98 -8.02
CA PRO A 55 -4.88 13.26 -7.14
C PRO A 55 -6.22 13.25 -7.90
N PRO A 56 -7.22 12.46 -7.46
CA PRO A 56 -8.53 12.36 -8.12
C PRO A 56 -9.46 13.51 -7.71
N ILE A 57 -8.98 14.72 -7.82
CA ILE A 57 -9.67 15.96 -7.43
C ILE A 57 -10.05 16.80 -8.65
N ARG A 58 -11.02 17.70 -8.49
CA ARG A 58 -11.45 18.65 -9.54
C ARG A 58 -11.79 17.92 -10.84
N GLU A 59 -11.06 18.18 -11.92
CA GLU A 59 -11.24 17.58 -13.26
C GLU A 59 -10.98 16.07 -13.29
N ASN A 60 -10.25 15.52 -12.33
CA ASN A 60 -10.00 14.07 -12.20
C ASN A 60 -11.03 13.35 -11.32
N ARG A 61 -11.95 14.08 -10.66
CA ARG A 61 -13.02 13.45 -9.88
C ARG A 61 -13.92 12.63 -10.80
N TRP A 62 -14.27 11.42 -10.35
CA TRP A 62 -15.06 10.45 -11.13
C TRP A 62 -14.50 10.14 -12.52
N ARG A 63 -13.19 10.15 -12.63
CA ARG A 63 -12.46 9.64 -13.79
C ARG A 63 -11.60 8.45 -13.41
N GLU A 64 -11.18 7.71 -14.43
CA GLU A 64 -10.15 6.67 -14.27
C GLU A 64 -8.89 7.28 -13.63
N PRO A 65 -8.09 6.53 -12.84
CA PRO A 65 -6.83 7.02 -12.30
C PRO A 65 -5.95 7.59 -13.41
N GLN A 66 -5.39 8.77 -13.17
CA GLN A 66 -4.48 9.43 -14.10
C GLN A 66 -3.03 9.14 -13.69
N PRO A 67 -2.08 9.19 -14.64
CA PRO A 67 -0.67 8.98 -14.35
C PRO A 67 -0.17 9.83 -13.19
N VAL A 68 0.74 9.28 -12.39
CA VAL A 68 1.34 10.01 -11.26
C VAL A 68 1.98 11.31 -11.73
N VAL A 69 1.82 12.37 -10.96
CA VAL A 69 2.47 13.66 -11.25
C VAL A 69 3.93 13.58 -10.81
N PRO A 70 4.89 13.71 -11.74
CA PRO A 70 6.30 13.66 -11.40
C PRO A 70 6.73 14.81 -10.45
N TRP A 71 7.67 14.50 -9.56
CA TRP A 71 8.25 15.51 -8.65
C TRP A 71 9.76 15.61 -8.81
N LYS A 72 10.31 16.76 -8.36
CA LYS A 72 11.76 16.99 -8.30
C LYS A 72 12.29 16.71 -6.90
N GLY A 73 13.53 16.26 -6.81
CA GLY A 73 14.19 15.94 -5.54
C GLY A 73 13.68 14.63 -4.92
N VAL A 74 13.99 14.44 -3.65
CA VAL A 74 13.64 13.26 -2.88
C VAL A 74 12.39 13.54 -2.05
N LYS A 75 11.33 12.75 -2.28
CA LYS A 75 10.13 12.77 -1.43
C LYS A 75 10.39 11.91 -0.19
N ILE A 76 10.33 12.53 0.99
CA ILE A 76 10.42 11.82 2.27
C ILE A 76 9.07 11.09 2.49
N CYS A 77 9.13 9.78 2.62
CA CYS A 77 7.98 8.89 2.79
C CYS A 77 7.93 8.35 4.22
N ASP A 78 7.83 9.26 5.20
CA ASP A 78 7.77 9.00 6.64
C ASP A 78 6.35 9.11 7.22
N THR A 79 5.41 9.65 6.44
CA THR A 79 4.04 9.91 6.87
C THR A 79 3.04 9.24 5.90
N PHE A 80 2.04 8.58 6.46
CA PHE A 80 0.98 7.95 5.66
C PHE A 80 0.20 8.98 4.85
N GLY A 81 -0.17 8.60 3.63
CA GLY A 81 -1.08 9.39 2.80
C GLY A 81 -2.47 9.49 3.43
N ARG A 82 -3.18 10.57 3.09
CA ARG A 82 -4.53 10.80 3.61
C ARG A 82 -5.47 9.68 3.17
N PRO A 83 -6.30 9.14 4.08
CA PRO A 83 -7.37 8.22 3.71
C PRO A 83 -8.39 8.85 2.77
N SER A 84 -9.10 8.01 2.00
CA SER A 84 -10.20 8.46 1.16
C SER A 84 -11.27 9.16 1.99
N PHE A 85 -11.92 10.16 1.39
CA PHE A 85 -13.03 10.86 2.06
C PHE A 85 -14.11 9.86 2.45
N GLN A 86 -14.46 9.85 3.71
CA GLN A 86 -15.43 8.93 4.34
C GLN A 86 -16.12 9.59 5.52
N ALA A 87 -17.32 9.12 5.87
CA ALA A 87 -18.14 9.74 6.92
C ALA A 87 -17.84 9.19 8.34
N ILE A 88 -17.12 8.08 8.46
CA ILE A 88 -16.88 7.43 9.73
C ILE A 88 -15.74 8.14 10.48
N GLN A 89 -15.98 8.38 11.76
CA GLN A 89 -14.97 8.85 12.70
C GLN A 89 -14.60 7.67 13.62
N TYR A 90 -13.37 7.26 13.54
CA TYR A 90 -12.82 6.18 14.38
C TYR A 90 -12.50 6.71 15.78
N THR A 91 -13.53 6.95 16.59
CA THR A 91 -13.37 7.53 17.93
C THR A 91 -14.09 6.70 19.00
N GLY A 92 -13.43 6.53 20.16
CA GLY A 92 -13.97 5.85 21.31
C GLY A 92 -13.91 4.32 21.28
N GLY A 93 -14.01 3.69 22.44
CA GLY A 93 -14.09 2.23 22.63
C GLY A 93 -13.01 1.46 21.88
N TYR A 94 -13.44 0.46 21.18
CA TYR A 94 -12.61 -0.44 20.36
C TYR A 94 -11.62 0.30 19.43
N TYR A 95 -12.07 1.31 18.71
CA TYR A 95 -11.19 2.04 17.80
C TYR A 95 -10.04 2.75 18.51
N THR A 96 -10.31 3.36 19.68
CA THR A 96 -9.26 4.01 20.48
C THR A 96 -8.26 2.99 21.03
N GLU A 97 -8.73 1.84 21.49
CA GLU A 97 -7.88 0.77 22.03
C GLU A 97 -6.95 0.20 20.95
N TRP A 98 -7.39 0.12 19.72
CA TRP A 98 -6.62 -0.36 18.57
C TRP A 98 -5.74 0.71 17.91
N GLY A 99 -5.76 1.93 18.41
CA GLY A 99 -4.90 3.01 17.94
C GLY A 99 -5.43 3.82 16.77
N TYR A 100 -6.70 3.66 16.42
CA TYR A 100 -7.37 4.51 15.44
C TYR A 100 -7.53 5.95 15.95
N GLY A 101 -7.85 6.87 15.05
CA GLY A 101 -8.05 8.28 15.38
C GLY A 101 -6.77 9.12 15.29
N LYS A 102 -5.68 8.53 14.81
CA LYS A 102 -4.40 9.22 14.52
C LYS A 102 -4.20 9.49 13.03
N GLU A 103 -5.17 9.11 12.22
CA GLU A 103 -5.11 9.26 10.77
C GLU A 103 -5.09 10.74 10.38
N ALA A 104 -4.43 11.04 9.27
CA ALA A 104 -4.55 12.34 8.64
C ALA A 104 -6.02 12.60 8.24
N ALA A 105 -6.42 13.87 8.16
CA ALA A 105 -7.76 14.24 7.73
C ALA A 105 -8.11 13.59 6.38
N PHE A 106 -9.32 13.04 6.28
CA PHE A 106 -9.84 12.43 5.06
C PHE A 106 -9.82 13.39 3.87
N SER A 107 -9.54 12.87 2.69
CA SER A 107 -9.36 13.69 1.49
C SER A 107 -9.81 12.94 0.23
N GLU A 108 -10.20 13.67 -0.80
CA GLU A 108 -10.30 13.10 -2.15
C GLU A 108 -8.89 12.81 -2.72
N ASP A 109 -7.89 13.61 -2.35
CA ASP A 109 -6.48 13.31 -2.64
C ASP A 109 -6.01 12.18 -1.70
N CYS A 110 -6.23 10.94 -2.14
CA CYS A 110 -6.07 9.74 -1.31
C CYS A 110 -5.32 8.59 -2.01
N LEU A 111 -4.92 8.71 -3.28
CA LEU A 111 -4.35 7.60 -4.05
C LEU A 111 -2.87 7.37 -3.69
N TYR A 112 -2.67 6.88 -2.48
CA TYR A 112 -1.38 6.58 -1.89
C TYR A 112 -1.26 5.11 -1.50
N LEU A 113 -0.03 4.60 -1.55
CA LEU A 113 0.33 3.28 -1.06
C LEU A 113 1.50 3.35 -0.07
N ASN A 114 1.68 2.26 0.66
CA ASN A 114 2.78 2.09 1.59
C ASN A 114 3.55 0.81 1.24
N VAL A 115 4.87 0.79 1.47
CA VAL A 115 5.71 -0.38 1.20
C VAL A 115 6.60 -0.67 2.40
N TRP A 116 6.58 -1.91 2.89
CA TRP A 116 7.51 -2.42 3.91
C TRP A 116 8.45 -3.44 3.27
N THR A 117 9.74 -3.31 3.52
CA THR A 117 10.77 -4.19 2.93
C THR A 117 12.08 -4.18 3.71
N LYS A 118 12.81 -5.30 3.68
CA LYS A 118 14.21 -5.39 4.11
C LYS A 118 15.22 -5.11 2.98
N ALA A 119 14.76 -4.97 1.75
CA ALA A 119 15.65 -4.98 0.60
C ALA A 119 15.49 -3.72 -0.29
N PRO A 120 15.48 -2.50 0.28
CA PRO A 120 15.39 -1.28 -0.53
C PRO A 120 16.59 -1.17 -1.47
N GLY A 121 16.34 -0.83 -2.74
CA GLY A 121 17.37 -0.72 -3.78
C GLY A 121 17.95 -2.06 -4.30
N GLN A 122 17.57 -3.20 -3.71
CA GLN A 122 18.10 -4.53 -4.08
C GLN A 122 17.27 -5.17 -5.19
N VAL A 123 17.30 -4.63 -6.38
CA VAL A 123 16.43 -5.00 -7.52
C VAL A 123 16.43 -6.48 -7.91
N ASN A 124 17.50 -7.22 -7.56
CA ASN A 124 17.65 -8.65 -7.87
C ASN A 124 17.27 -9.58 -6.69
N LYS A 125 16.79 -9.04 -5.58
CA LYS A 125 16.47 -9.84 -4.38
C LYS A 125 15.28 -10.77 -4.59
N LYS A 126 14.28 -10.34 -5.37
CA LYS A 126 13.09 -11.11 -5.77
C LYS A 126 12.30 -11.69 -4.59
N LEU A 127 12.07 -10.88 -3.57
CA LEU A 127 11.21 -11.23 -2.45
C LEU A 127 9.76 -11.39 -2.92
N PRO A 128 8.96 -12.29 -2.33
CA PRO A 128 7.53 -12.33 -2.59
C PRO A 128 6.86 -11.02 -2.20
N VAL A 129 5.85 -10.62 -2.96
CA VAL A 129 5.09 -9.39 -2.75
C VAL A 129 3.67 -9.74 -2.31
N ALA A 130 3.18 -9.07 -1.28
CA ALA A 130 1.80 -9.15 -0.82
C ALA A 130 1.15 -7.77 -0.91
N LEU A 131 0.00 -7.66 -1.58
CA LEU A 131 -0.80 -6.44 -1.65
C LEU A 131 -2.04 -6.60 -0.77
N TRP A 132 -2.12 -5.78 0.28
CA TRP A 132 -3.30 -5.65 1.14
C TRP A 132 -4.31 -4.67 0.55
N ILE A 133 -5.57 -5.13 0.46
CA ILE A 133 -6.74 -4.32 0.09
C ILE A 133 -7.71 -4.32 1.26
N HIS A 134 -7.88 -3.16 1.90
CA HIS A 134 -8.72 -3.02 3.09
C HIS A 134 -10.20 -3.23 2.81
N GLY A 135 -10.96 -3.55 3.85
CA GLY A 135 -12.39 -3.73 3.84
C GLY A 135 -13.19 -2.43 4.03
N GLY A 136 -14.26 -2.51 4.81
CA GLY A 136 -15.08 -1.37 5.19
C GLY A 136 -16.25 -1.06 4.26
N GLY A 137 -16.83 -2.09 3.59
CA GLY A 137 -18.06 -1.97 2.80
C GLY A 137 -17.95 -1.00 1.63
N TYR A 138 -16.77 -0.72 1.12
CA TYR A 138 -16.48 0.30 0.09
C TYR A 138 -16.84 1.74 0.52
N ARG A 139 -17.05 1.99 1.81
CA ARG A 139 -17.47 3.27 2.37
C ARG A 139 -16.48 3.84 3.37
N GLU A 140 -15.64 3.00 3.95
CA GLU A 140 -14.68 3.31 5.00
C GLU A 140 -13.44 2.45 4.89
N GLY A 141 -12.43 2.72 5.73
CA GLY A 141 -11.16 1.99 5.76
C GLY A 141 -10.02 2.75 5.08
N PHE A 142 -8.82 2.26 5.31
CA PHE A 142 -7.60 2.86 4.74
C PHE A 142 -6.41 1.89 4.83
N GLY A 143 -5.40 2.12 4.02
CA GLY A 143 -4.22 1.23 3.92
C GLY A 143 -3.25 1.31 5.09
N SER A 144 -3.44 2.24 6.03
CA SER A 144 -2.63 2.41 7.23
C SER A 144 -3.37 2.03 8.53
N GLU A 145 -4.37 1.15 8.43
CA GLU A 145 -5.04 0.58 9.61
C GLU A 145 -4.01 -0.13 10.50
N PRO A 146 -4.00 0.13 11.81
CA PRO A 146 -2.92 -0.34 12.70
C PRO A 146 -2.70 -1.85 12.71
N GLU A 147 -3.78 -2.65 12.58
CA GLU A 147 -3.71 -4.11 12.53
C GLU A 147 -3.09 -4.67 11.25
N PHE A 148 -2.89 -3.84 10.24
CA PHE A 148 -2.27 -4.23 8.97
C PHE A 148 -0.91 -3.55 8.73
N ASP A 149 -0.23 -3.13 9.81
CA ASP A 149 1.15 -2.68 9.75
C ASP A 149 2.03 -3.80 9.17
N GLY A 150 2.88 -3.43 8.21
CA GLY A 150 3.61 -4.40 7.41
C GLY A 150 4.97 -4.81 7.94
N GLN A 151 5.41 -4.32 9.08
CA GLN A 151 6.76 -4.56 9.55
C GLN A 151 7.05 -6.04 9.86
N GLU A 152 6.07 -6.79 10.38
CA GLU A 152 6.18 -8.24 10.58
C GLU A 152 6.31 -9.02 9.26
N TRP A 153 5.66 -8.55 8.20
CA TRP A 153 5.81 -9.13 6.86
C TRP A 153 7.23 -8.88 6.32
N GLY A 154 7.70 -7.63 6.45
CA GLY A 154 9.07 -7.26 6.10
C GLY A 154 10.09 -8.11 6.84
N ALA A 155 9.90 -8.32 8.15
CA ALA A 155 10.76 -9.15 8.98
C ALA A 155 10.84 -10.61 8.52
N LYS A 156 9.82 -11.10 7.80
CA LYS A 156 9.76 -12.45 7.22
C LYS A 156 10.11 -12.49 5.72
N ASP A 157 10.87 -11.51 5.25
CA ASP A 157 11.29 -11.42 3.84
C ASP A 157 10.14 -11.36 2.82
N VAL A 158 9.04 -10.73 3.18
CA VAL A 158 7.92 -10.42 2.28
C VAL A 158 7.83 -8.91 2.10
N VAL A 159 7.77 -8.43 0.86
CA VAL A 159 7.46 -7.03 0.60
C VAL A 159 5.95 -6.85 0.73
N LEU A 160 5.51 -6.17 1.81
CA LEU A 160 4.09 -5.80 1.94
C LEU A 160 3.84 -4.46 1.29
N VAL A 161 2.75 -4.39 0.54
CA VAL A 161 2.16 -3.15 0.02
C VAL A 161 0.76 -3.03 0.57
N SER A 162 0.38 -1.87 1.09
CA SER A 162 -1.01 -1.52 1.42
C SER A 162 -1.43 -0.28 0.65
N ILE A 163 -2.71 -0.16 0.32
CA ILE A 163 -3.22 0.91 -0.53
C ILE A 163 -4.43 1.60 0.07
N ASN A 164 -4.56 2.90 -0.20
CA ASN A 164 -5.84 3.58 -0.20
C ASN A 164 -6.46 3.50 -1.60
N TYR A 165 -7.76 3.50 -1.69
CA TYR A 165 -8.54 3.63 -2.93
C TYR A 165 -9.78 4.47 -2.66
N ARG A 166 -10.38 5.07 -3.69
CA ARG A 166 -11.57 5.90 -3.54
C ARG A 166 -12.76 5.09 -3.02
N LEU A 167 -13.47 5.68 -2.09
CA LEU A 167 -14.59 5.08 -1.36
C LEU A 167 -15.90 5.84 -1.61
N GLY A 168 -17.02 5.20 -1.22
CA GLY A 168 -18.34 5.79 -1.26
C GLY A 168 -18.69 6.37 -2.62
N ILE A 169 -19.26 7.56 -2.63
CA ILE A 169 -19.69 8.25 -3.87
C ILE A 169 -18.50 8.61 -4.77
N PHE A 170 -17.30 8.84 -4.22
CA PHE A 170 -16.12 9.19 -5.02
C PHE A 170 -15.56 7.98 -5.75
N GLY A 171 -15.70 6.77 -5.19
CA GLY A 171 -15.21 5.53 -5.76
C GLY A 171 -16.24 4.75 -6.58
N PHE A 172 -17.53 4.91 -6.29
CA PHE A 172 -18.54 3.97 -6.79
C PHE A 172 -19.85 4.62 -7.32
N LEU A 173 -19.88 5.95 -7.52
CA LEU A 173 -21.02 6.62 -8.11
C LEU A 173 -21.22 6.17 -9.56
N CYS A 174 -22.38 5.55 -9.83
CA CYS A 174 -22.82 5.22 -11.18
C CYS A 174 -23.88 6.24 -11.62
N HIS A 175 -23.59 7.01 -12.69
CA HIS A 175 -24.51 8.02 -13.19
C HIS A 175 -24.39 8.14 -14.72
N PRO A 176 -25.52 8.26 -15.47
CA PRO A 176 -25.51 8.36 -16.93
C PRO A 176 -24.63 9.47 -17.48
N ALA A 177 -24.69 10.68 -16.90
CA ALA A 177 -23.87 11.80 -17.34
C ALA A 177 -22.36 11.52 -17.21
N LEU A 178 -21.94 10.82 -16.14
CA LEU A 178 -20.54 10.39 -16.00
C LEU A 178 -20.15 9.33 -17.06
N ALA A 179 -21.08 8.45 -17.42
CA ALA A 179 -20.87 7.51 -18.51
C ALA A 179 -20.72 8.21 -19.86
N GLU A 180 -21.49 9.30 -20.11
CA GLU A 180 -21.35 10.09 -21.33
C GLU A 180 -19.99 10.78 -21.45
N GLU A 181 -19.43 11.27 -20.33
CA GLU A 181 -18.10 11.88 -20.26
C GLU A 181 -16.95 10.85 -20.43
N SER A 182 -17.19 9.60 -20.05
CA SER A 182 -16.17 8.55 -20.11
C SER A 182 -15.89 8.12 -21.54
N PRO A 183 -14.59 7.97 -21.94
CA PRO A 183 -14.24 7.41 -23.24
C PRO A 183 -14.82 6.01 -23.48
N ASN A 184 -14.97 5.23 -22.41
CA ASN A 184 -15.48 3.86 -22.45
C ASN A 184 -17.01 3.77 -22.30
N LYS A 185 -17.71 4.92 -22.17
CA LYS A 185 -19.17 5.01 -21.97
C LYS A 185 -19.66 4.25 -20.74
N VAL A 186 -18.84 4.21 -19.68
CA VAL A 186 -19.14 3.57 -18.40
C VAL A 186 -18.89 4.55 -17.23
N SER A 187 -19.56 4.31 -16.10
CA SER A 187 -19.33 5.02 -14.86
C SER A 187 -19.41 4.06 -13.67
N GLY A 188 -18.90 4.49 -12.52
CA GLY A 188 -18.75 3.65 -11.34
C GLY A 188 -17.42 2.87 -11.33
N ASN A 189 -17.21 2.05 -10.32
CA ASN A 189 -16.03 1.20 -10.14
C ASN A 189 -14.68 1.94 -10.13
N TYR A 190 -14.64 3.26 -9.91
CA TYR A 190 -13.41 4.03 -9.87
C TYR A 190 -12.47 3.53 -8.77
N GLY A 191 -13.01 3.08 -7.61
CA GLY A 191 -12.23 2.46 -6.55
C GLY A 191 -11.56 1.13 -6.98
N ILE A 192 -12.22 0.33 -7.83
CA ILE A 192 -11.60 -0.88 -8.42
C ILE A 192 -10.53 -0.50 -9.45
N LEU A 193 -10.76 0.54 -10.23
CA LEU A 193 -9.75 1.04 -11.18
C LEU A 193 -8.51 1.56 -10.44
N ASP A 194 -8.68 2.20 -9.27
CA ASP A 194 -7.58 2.62 -8.41
C ASP A 194 -6.73 1.41 -7.95
N GLN A 195 -7.38 0.32 -7.56
CA GLN A 195 -6.69 -0.92 -7.17
C GLN A 195 -5.91 -1.54 -8.34
N ILE A 196 -6.48 -1.50 -9.55
CA ILE A 196 -5.80 -1.94 -10.78
C ILE A 196 -4.58 -1.04 -11.05
N GLU A 197 -4.70 0.27 -10.87
CA GLU A 197 -3.57 1.18 -11.07
C GLU A 197 -2.45 0.95 -10.04
N ALA A 198 -2.80 0.68 -8.78
CA ALA A 198 -1.83 0.27 -7.77
C ALA A 198 -1.10 -1.05 -8.14
N LEU A 199 -1.81 -2.02 -8.73
CA LEU A 199 -1.19 -3.24 -9.26
C LEU A 199 -0.24 -2.96 -10.43
N LYS A 200 -0.60 -2.03 -11.33
CA LYS A 200 0.31 -1.60 -12.40
C LYS A 200 1.53 -0.90 -11.84
N TRP A 201 1.36 -0.08 -10.79
CA TRP A 201 2.47 0.55 -10.08
C TRP A 201 3.40 -0.51 -9.48
N ILE A 202 2.87 -1.55 -8.81
CA ILE A 202 3.64 -2.68 -8.28
C ILE A 202 4.44 -3.34 -9.41
N LYS A 203 3.80 -3.64 -10.53
CA LYS A 203 4.45 -4.28 -11.70
C LYS A 203 5.65 -3.49 -12.20
N LYS A 204 5.57 -2.16 -12.18
CA LYS A 204 6.64 -1.26 -12.66
C LYS A 204 7.75 -1.04 -11.63
N ASN A 205 7.41 -0.92 -10.35
CA ASN A 205 8.28 -0.30 -9.35
C ASN A 205 8.76 -1.25 -8.25
N ILE A 206 8.08 -2.36 -7.98
CA ILE A 206 8.31 -3.14 -6.76
C ILE A 206 9.70 -3.79 -6.69
N ALA A 207 10.34 -4.01 -7.84
CA ALA A 207 11.71 -4.48 -7.91
C ALA A 207 12.70 -3.51 -7.23
N GLN A 208 12.41 -2.21 -7.25
CA GLN A 208 13.21 -1.19 -6.57
C GLN A 208 13.17 -1.31 -5.03
N PHE A 209 12.20 -2.06 -4.52
CA PHE A 209 12.06 -2.42 -3.10
C PHE A 209 12.46 -3.87 -2.82
N GLY A 210 13.13 -4.52 -3.77
CA GLY A 210 13.58 -5.92 -3.66
C GLY A 210 12.50 -6.96 -3.93
N GLY A 211 11.27 -6.53 -4.29
CA GLY A 211 10.15 -7.43 -4.58
C GLY A 211 10.21 -8.04 -5.98
N ASP A 212 9.60 -9.22 -6.15
CA ASP A 212 9.44 -9.86 -7.44
C ASP A 212 8.09 -9.46 -8.08
N PRO A 213 8.08 -8.66 -9.17
CA PRO A 213 6.85 -8.30 -9.87
C PRO A 213 6.14 -9.50 -10.53
N ASN A 214 6.78 -10.68 -10.56
CA ASN A 214 6.21 -11.93 -11.05
C ASN A 214 5.80 -12.90 -9.92
N ASN A 215 5.83 -12.46 -8.67
CA ASN A 215 5.39 -13.24 -7.51
C ASN A 215 4.54 -12.36 -6.56
N VAL A 216 3.44 -11.84 -7.09
CA VAL A 216 2.52 -10.94 -6.38
C VAL A 216 1.30 -11.71 -5.92
N THR A 217 1.01 -11.65 -4.63
CA THR A 217 -0.22 -12.15 -3.99
C THR A 217 -1.10 -10.97 -3.62
N ILE A 218 -2.35 -10.96 -4.03
CA ILE A 218 -3.35 -9.99 -3.54
C ILE A 218 -4.18 -10.62 -2.44
N PHE A 219 -4.48 -9.86 -1.39
CA PHE A 219 -5.31 -10.35 -0.31
C PHE A 219 -6.14 -9.23 0.30
N GLY A 220 -7.31 -9.57 0.81
CA GLY A 220 -8.23 -8.59 1.39
C GLY A 220 -9.36 -9.23 2.16
N GLN A 221 -9.96 -8.48 3.06
CA GLN A 221 -11.03 -8.94 3.94
C GLN A 221 -12.31 -8.15 3.68
N SER A 222 -13.48 -8.79 3.82
CA SER A 222 -14.81 -8.17 3.61
C SER A 222 -14.92 -7.54 2.21
N ALA A 223 -15.17 -6.24 2.11
CA ALA A 223 -15.17 -5.51 0.83
C ALA A 223 -13.81 -5.62 0.10
N GLY A 224 -12.69 -5.65 0.84
CA GLY A 224 -11.37 -5.92 0.26
C GLY A 224 -11.29 -7.33 -0.34
N GLY A 225 -11.87 -8.34 0.30
CA GLY A 225 -12.04 -9.68 -0.26
C GLY A 225 -12.92 -9.68 -1.51
N GLY A 226 -13.99 -8.89 -1.52
CA GLY A 226 -14.84 -8.63 -2.69
C GLY A 226 -14.05 -7.98 -3.84
N SER A 227 -13.18 -7.03 -3.51
CA SER A 227 -12.25 -6.43 -4.46
C SER A 227 -11.30 -7.45 -5.06
N VAL A 228 -10.66 -8.28 -4.23
CA VAL A 228 -9.78 -9.37 -4.69
C VAL A 228 -10.51 -10.27 -5.68
N ARG A 229 -11.74 -10.65 -5.38
CA ARG A 229 -12.58 -11.45 -6.29
C ARG A 229 -12.81 -10.72 -7.61
N THR A 230 -13.23 -9.45 -7.55
CA THR A 230 -13.47 -8.63 -8.75
C THR A 230 -12.20 -8.52 -9.61
N LEU A 231 -11.03 -8.37 -8.99
CA LEU A 231 -9.75 -8.34 -9.69
C LEU A 231 -9.41 -9.68 -10.36
N CYS A 232 -9.76 -10.82 -9.74
CA CYS A 232 -9.60 -12.15 -10.36
C CYS A 232 -10.46 -12.32 -11.63
N GLU A 233 -11.63 -11.70 -11.66
CA GLU A 233 -12.57 -11.76 -12.78
C GLU A 233 -12.28 -10.70 -13.85
N SER A 234 -11.58 -9.61 -13.49
CA SER A 234 -11.33 -8.45 -14.37
C SER A 234 -10.26 -8.73 -15.42
N PRO A 235 -10.58 -8.57 -16.73
CA PRO A 235 -9.57 -8.65 -17.76
C PRO A 235 -8.49 -7.56 -17.66
N LEU A 236 -8.79 -6.40 -17.04
CA LEU A 236 -7.86 -5.29 -16.85
C LEU A 236 -6.77 -5.60 -15.81
N ALA A 237 -7.01 -6.55 -14.91
CA ALA A 237 -6.04 -6.98 -13.90
C ALA A 237 -5.21 -8.21 -14.32
N ARG A 238 -5.47 -8.76 -15.51
CA ARG A 238 -4.78 -9.95 -16.00
C ARG A 238 -3.27 -9.75 -16.08
N GLY A 239 -2.51 -10.65 -15.45
CA GLY A 239 -1.03 -10.63 -15.46
C GLY A 239 -0.42 -9.59 -14.51
N LEU A 240 -1.21 -8.92 -13.66
CA LEU A 240 -0.73 -7.99 -12.65
C LEU A 240 -0.49 -8.66 -11.28
N PHE A 241 -1.09 -9.83 -11.04
CA PHE A 241 -0.86 -10.64 -9.83
C PHE A 241 -0.88 -12.14 -10.18
N HIS A 242 -0.48 -12.98 -9.23
CA HIS A 242 -0.23 -14.42 -9.45
C HIS A 242 -0.99 -15.31 -8.48
N LYS A 243 -1.35 -14.78 -7.31
CA LYS A 243 -2.06 -15.49 -6.24
C LYS A 243 -3.07 -14.54 -5.60
N ALA A 244 -4.14 -15.11 -5.06
CA ALA A 244 -5.21 -14.35 -4.41
C ALA A 244 -5.67 -15.05 -3.13
N VAL A 245 -5.93 -14.26 -2.07
CA VAL A 245 -6.54 -14.72 -0.82
C VAL A 245 -7.77 -13.86 -0.54
N ILE A 246 -8.94 -14.48 -0.54
CA ILE A 246 -10.23 -13.83 -0.31
C ILE A 246 -10.68 -14.19 1.11
N MET A 247 -10.79 -13.18 1.98
CA MET A 247 -11.19 -13.39 3.36
C MET A 247 -12.53 -12.75 3.65
N SER A 248 -13.48 -13.54 4.20
CA SER A 248 -14.78 -13.05 4.67
C SER A 248 -15.56 -12.21 3.64
N ALA A 249 -15.36 -12.45 2.36
CA ALA A 249 -16.17 -11.88 1.30
C ALA A 249 -17.42 -12.72 1.09
N GLN A 250 -18.52 -12.09 0.68
CA GLN A 250 -19.74 -12.83 0.30
C GLN A 250 -19.39 -13.87 -0.77
N GLY A 251 -19.88 -15.09 -0.58
CA GLY A 251 -19.74 -16.17 -1.54
C GLY A 251 -20.27 -15.77 -2.91
N LEU A 252 -19.95 -16.58 -3.93
CA LEU A 252 -20.57 -16.48 -5.24
C LEU A 252 -22.08 -16.44 -5.05
N SER A 253 -22.70 -15.27 -5.20
CA SER A 253 -24.14 -15.22 -5.39
C SER A 253 -24.39 -15.88 -6.74
N ILE A 254 -24.72 -17.17 -6.72
CA ILE A 254 -25.37 -17.80 -7.87
C ILE A 254 -26.59 -16.92 -8.13
N PRO A 255 -26.75 -16.33 -9.32
CA PRO A 255 -27.94 -15.55 -9.61
C PRO A 255 -29.14 -16.41 -9.29
N ASN A 256 -29.95 -15.99 -8.30
CA ASN A 256 -31.21 -16.68 -8.05
C ASN A 256 -32.11 -16.41 -9.27
N PRO A 257 -32.44 -17.43 -10.08
CA PRO A 257 -33.25 -17.23 -11.28
C PRO A 257 -34.64 -16.69 -10.94
N ASN A 258 -35.02 -16.64 -9.66
CA ASN A 258 -36.31 -16.15 -9.16
C ASN A 258 -36.25 -14.74 -8.52
N GLY A 259 -35.16 -13.99 -8.69
CA GLY A 259 -35.16 -12.55 -8.46
C GLY A 259 -35.19 -12.07 -7.01
N GLY A 260 -34.71 -12.84 -6.04
CA GLY A 260 -34.54 -12.44 -4.64
C GLY A 260 -33.09 -12.06 -4.33
N GLY A 261 -32.64 -10.88 -4.73
CA GLY A 261 -31.40 -10.30 -4.24
C GLY A 261 -31.64 -9.73 -2.84
N MET A 262 -30.87 -10.15 -1.82
CA MET A 262 -30.81 -9.42 -0.56
C MET A 262 -30.15 -8.05 -0.82
N MET A 263 -30.89 -6.99 -0.45
CA MET A 263 -30.37 -5.62 -0.39
C MET A 263 -29.29 -5.47 0.68
#